data_ff7d4a798b998d099c35a5c540868d06
#
_entry.id   ff7d4a798b998d099c35a5c540868d06
#
_cell.length_a   1.000
_cell.length_b   1.000
_cell.length_c   1.000
_cell.angle_alpha   90.00
_cell.angle_beta   90.00
_cell.angle_gamma   90.00
#
_symmetry.space_group_name_H-M   'P 1'
#
loop_
_entity.id
_entity.type
_entity.pdbx_description
1 polymer ?
#
loop_
_entity_poly.entity_id
_entity_poly.type
_entity_poly.pdbx_seq_one_letter_code
_entity_poly.pdbx_strand_id
1 'polypeptide(L)'
;MPHRRLLASVAALSMVAASALPALAQDEDSTLGPPEATPNPVALETPAGDGTAVRLTTDEGDIVIGLFNESAPVAAENFQNLAEAGYYDGVGFHRAVEDFVLQGGDPEGTGGGGPGYTIEDEEVVGQYGRGIVAMARTSEPNSQGSQFFVVLDDEAEAALEAYRTYVIFGRVVEGMDVVDAIVAAREPSNLIEDPVRIRSTSIEQVELPPEPTPEPPSPAEQAADDLAALMPESAGGYELAQIAYTLEEVGSQFDREIIAELQTIADEAGADLDLMAFARSSAQDADGFVSIAAASIPGVDAELVLDPVARLLLPGGDLEATTEATFGDRTTTAIDLGGGQVIHVFPSGEVVWFVTTDVEDVESIVTSLP
;
A
#
# COMPACT_ATOMS: atom_id res chain seq x y z
N MET A 1 -17.80 -18.68 -15.19
CA MET A 1 -18.61 -17.94 -14.19
C MET A 1 -17.67 -16.90 -13.60
N PRO A 2 -17.90 -15.61 -13.77
CA PRO A 2 -17.01 -14.56 -13.35
C PRO A 2 -17.55 -13.90 -12.07
N HIS A 3 -17.10 -14.28 -10.88
CA HIS A 3 -17.48 -13.59 -9.63
C HIS A 3 -16.40 -13.76 -8.54
N ARG A 4 -15.18 -13.29 -8.79
CA ARG A 4 -14.19 -13.23 -7.69
C ARG A 4 -13.12 -12.13 -7.82
N ARG A 5 -13.42 -11.04 -8.49
CA ARG A 5 -12.54 -9.85 -8.52
C ARG A 5 -13.05 -8.69 -7.66
N LEU A 6 -13.67 -8.97 -6.50
CA LEU A 6 -14.42 -7.95 -5.76
C LEU A 6 -13.85 -7.57 -4.39
N LEU A 7 -12.64 -7.96 -4.01
CA LEU A 7 -12.14 -7.66 -2.67
C LEU A 7 -10.93 -6.70 -2.63
N ALA A 8 -10.18 -6.52 -3.70
CA ALA A 8 -9.18 -5.45 -3.78
C ALA A 8 -9.81 -4.09 -4.16
N SER A 9 -10.95 -4.12 -4.84
CA SER A 9 -11.64 -2.93 -5.38
C SER A 9 -12.39 -2.07 -4.36
N VAL A 10 -12.53 -2.49 -3.11
CA VAL A 10 -13.31 -1.73 -2.11
C VAL A 10 -12.48 -0.63 -1.43
N ALA A 11 -11.18 -0.73 -1.43
CA ALA A 11 -10.33 0.25 -0.76
C ALA A 11 -10.14 1.55 -1.55
N ALA A 12 -10.14 1.51 -2.88
CA ALA A 12 -9.94 2.71 -3.70
C ALA A 12 -11.24 3.50 -3.94
N LEU A 13 -12.41 2.85 -3.91
CA LEU A 13 -13.70 3.53 -4.08
C LEU A 13 -14.11 4.38 -2.85
N SER A 14 -13.31 4.36 -1.78
CA SER A 14 -13.54 5.16 -0.57
C SER A 14 -12.73 6.46 -0.55
N MET A 15 -12.37 7.04 -1.70
CA MET A 15 -11.61 8.29 -1.70
C MET A 15 -12.33 9.43 -0.97
N VAL A 16 -13.65 9.44 -0.94
CA VAL A 16 -14.42 10.51 -0.31
C VAL A 16 -15.36 10.01 0.79
N ALA A 17 -15.81 8.77 0.75
CA ALA A 17 -16.74 8.20 1.73
C ALA A 17 -16.01 7.37 2.79
N ALA A 18 -15.11 7.97 3.56
CA ALA A 18 -14.59 7.36 4.77
C ALA A 18 -15.48 7.70 5.95
N SER A 19 -16.72 7.23 5.92
CA SER A 19 -17.58 7.31 7.09
C SER A 19 -18.42 6.05 7.18
N ALA A 20 -18.23 5.33 8.28
CA ALA A 20 -19.03 4.19 8.73
C ALA A 20 -19.16 3.04 7.72
N LEU A 21 -18.05 2.38 7.41
CA LEU A 21 -18.14 0.94 7.26
C LEU A 21 -18.33 0.38 8.68
N PRO A 22 -19.40 -0.44 8.92
CA PRO A 22 -19.40 -1.25 10.11
C PRO A 22 -18.11 -2.07 10.08
N ALA A 23 -17.42 -2.14 11.21
CA ALA A 23 -16.26 -3.00 11.39
C ALA A 23 -16.64 -4.36 10.80
N LEU A 24 -16.12 -4.64 9.61
CA LEU A 24 -16.09 -6.01 9.12
C LEU A 24 -15.26 -6.72 10.17
N ALA A 25 -15.88 -7.72 10.78
CA ALA A 25 -15.25 -8.55 11.79
C ALA A 25 -13.84 -8.86 11.29
N GLN A 26 -12.86 -8.26 11.95
CA GLN A 26 -11.47 -8.62 11.78
C GLN A 26 -11.44 -10.09 12.18
N ASP A 27 -11.11 -10.97 11.25
CA ASP A 27 -10.62 -12.28 11.64
C ASP A 27 -9.41 -12.00 12.53
N GLU A 28 -9.55 -12.24 13.82
CA GLU A 28 -8.52 -11.97 14.84
C GLU A 28 -7.23 -12.80 14.64
N ASP A 29 -7.07 -13.45 13.48
CA ASP A 29 -6.01 -14.40 13.15
C ASP A 29 -5.13 -13.98 11.97
N SER A 30 -5.17 -12.72 11.55
CA SER A 30 -4.29 -12.21 10.50
C SER A 30 -2.99 -11.71 11.14
N THR A 31 -1.88 -12.43 10.91
CA THR A 31 -0.53 -11.97 11.27
C THR A 31 -0.10 -10.70 10.53
N LEU A 32 -0.87 -10.29 9.52
CA LEU A 32 -0.74 -9.01 8.80
C LEU A 32 -1.88 -8.10 9.27
N GLY A 33 -1.80 -7.58 10.49
CA GLY A 33 -2.72 -6.56 11.00
C GLY A 33 -2.19 -5.15 10.74
N PRO A 34 -3.09 -4.14 10.64
CA PRO A 34 -2.63 -2.77 10.47
C PRO A 34 -1.88 -2.31 11.73
N PRO A 35 -0.61 -1.94 11.61
CA PRO A 35 0.12 -1.30 12.69
C PRO A 35 -0.20 0.20 12.75
N GLU A 36 -0.13 0.76 13.94
CA GLU A 36 0.01 2.21 14.10
C GLU A 36 1.43 2.60 13.64
N ALA A 37 1.56 3.03 12.39
CA ALA A 37 2.81 3.59 11.91
C ALA A 37 2.56 4.81 11.06
N THR A 38 3.19 5.90 11.44
CA THR A 38 3.36 7.06 10.60
C THR A 38 4.33 6.70 9.48
N PRO A 39 3.96 6.82 8.19
CA PRO A 39 4.93 6.64 7.12
C PRO A 39 5.98 7.74 7.23
N ASN A 40 7.22 7.32 7.44
CA ASN A 40 8.36 8.23 7.37
C ASN A 40 8.75 8.36 5.89
N PRO A 41 8.78 9.55 5.29
CA PRO A 41 9.29 9.74 3.94
C PRO A 41 10.83 9.62 4.00
N VAL A 42 11.32 8.40 4.08
CA VAL A 42 12.76 8.14 4.00
C VAL A 42 13.13 8.03 2.53
N ALA A 43 14.22 8.69 2.16
CA ALA A 43 14.88 8.44 0.88
C ALA A 43 15.05 6.91 0.75
N LEU A 44 14.59 6.36 -0.37
CA LEU A 44 14.66 4.94 -0.66
C LEU A 44 16.13 4.53 -0.75
N GLU A 45 16.69 4.12 0.38
CA GLU A 45 18.04 3.57 0.41
C GLU A 45 18.00 2.13 -0.12
N THR A 46 18.97 1.79 -0.94
CA THR A 46 19.12 0.42 -1.46
C THR A 46 19.55 -0.50 -0.32
N PRO A 47 18.81 -1.59 -0.01
CA PRO A 47 19.23 -2.53 1.01
C PRO A 47 20.57 -3.17 0.67
N ALA A 48 21.45 -3.29 1.65
CA ALA A 48 22.81 -3.79 1.49
C ALA A 48 23.07 -5.05 2.30
N GLY A 49 23.92 -5.93 1.76
CA GLY A 49 24.37 -7.15 2.41
C GLY A 49 25.74 -7.60 1.91
N ASP A 50 26.40 -8.46 2.68
CA ASP A 50 27.75 -8.95 2.46
C ASP A 50 27.87 -10.17 1.52
N GLY A 51 26.74 -10.56 0.91
CA GLY A 51 26.64 -11.73 0.05
C GLY A 51 26.26 -13.02 0.78
N THR A 52 26.01 -12.98 2.08
CA THR A 52 25.47 -14.14 2.80
C THR A 52 24.06 -14.45 2.32
N ALA A 53 23.79 -15.73 2.06
CA ALA A 53 22.48 -16.21 1.64
C ALA A 53 22.07 -17.49 2.36
N VAL A 54 20.76 -17.70 2.46
CA VAL A 54 20.17 -18.93 2.98
C VAL A 54 19.47 -19.66 1.84
N ARG A 55 19.90 -20.89 1.56
CA ARG A 55 19.20 -21.81 0.66
C ARG A 55 18.16 -22.58 1.44
N LEU A 56 16.92 -22.53 0.99
CA LEU A 56 15.80 -23.33 1.45
C LEU A 56 15.56 -24.43 0.41
N THR A 57 15.92 -25.66 0.71
CA THR A 57 15.58 -26.82 -0.13
C THR A 57 14.15 -27.23 0.20
N THR A 58 13.24 -27.14 -0.77
CA THR A 58 11.82 -27.45 -0.57
C THR A 58 11.39 -28.70 -1.34
N ASP A 59 10.14 -29.10 -1.19
CA ASP A 59 9.54 -30.20 -1.96
C ASP A 59 9.43 -29.88 -3.47
N GLU A 60 9.39 -28.59 -3.84
CA GLU A 60 9.19 -28.12 -5.21
C GLU A 60 10.49 -27.60 -5.86
N GLY A 61 11.58 -27.49 -5.08
CA GLY A 61 12.86 -26.99 -5.54
C GLY A 61 13.57 -26.12 -4.51
N ASP A 62 14.65 -25.49 -4.93
CA ASP A 62 15.44 -24.62 -4.05
C ASP A 62 15.01 -23.15 -4.20
N ILE A 63 14.96 -22.45 -3.08
CA ILE A 63 14.79 -20.99 -2.99
C ILE A 63 16.01 -20.45 -2.25
N VAL A 64 16.75 -19.52 -2.86
CA VAL A 64 17.91 -18.88 -2.26
C VAL A 64 17.57 -17.44 -1.90
N ILE A 65 17.70 -17.11 -0.63
CA ILE A 65 17.43 -15.78 -0.09
C ILE A 65 18.75 -15.12 0.28
N GLY A 66 19.17 -14.11 -0.50
CA GLY A 66 20.29 -13.26 -0.17
C GLY A 66 19.91 -12.30 0.94
N LEU A 67 20.76 -12.17 1.96
CA LEU A 67 20.45 -11.41 3.17
C LEU A 67 20.96 -9.97 3.07
N PHE A 68 20.20 -9.04 3.59
CA PHE A 68 20.55 -7.62 3.73
C PHE A 68 21.06 -7.34 5.15
N ASN A 69 22.10 -8.07 5.56
CA ASN A 69 22.67 -8.02 6.91
C ASN A 69 23.40 -6.72 7.26
N GLU A 70 23.60 -5.82 6.30
CA GLU A 70 24.09 -4.46 6.56
C GLU A 70 22.93 -3.48 6.83
N SER A 71 21.76 -3.68 6.20
CA SER A 71 20.58 -2.81 6.32
C SER A 71 19.59 -3.27 7.40
N ALA A 72 19.47 -4.58 7.61
CA ALA A 72 18.60 -5.20 8.62
C ALA A 72 19.37 -6.27 9.41
N PRO A 73 20.41 -5.88 10.17
CA PRO A 73 21.31 -6.82 10.85
C PRO A 73 20.59 -7.74 11.83
N VAL A 74 19.62 -7.25 12.59
CA VAL A 74 18.91 -8.06 13.61
C VAL A 74 18.02 -9.11 12.95
N ALA A 75 17.22 -8.74 11.96
CA ALA A 75 16.33 -9.65 11.27
C ALA A 75 17.10 -10.67 10.42
N ALA A 76 18.12 -10.23 9.69
CA ALA A 76 18.96 -11.11 8.86
C ALA A 76 19.75 -12.11 9.72
N GLU A 77 20.38 -11.67 10.80
CA GLU A 77 21.11 -12.56 11.73
C GLU A 77 20.15 -13.56 12.40
N ASN A 78 18.96 -13.11 12.82
CA ASN A 78 17.95 -14.00 13.39
C ASN A 78 17.53 -15.09 12.40
N PHE A 79 17.23 -14.71 11.16
CA PHE A 79 16.83 -15.67 10.11
C PHE A 79 17.98 -16.65 9.80
N GLN A 80 19.23 -16.17 9.67
CA GLN A 80 20.41 -16.99 9.48
C GLN A 80 20.60 -17.98 10.62
N ASN A 81 20.57 -17.51 11.87
CA ASN A 81 20.78 -18.35 13.06
C ASN A 81 19.71 -19.45 13.18
N LEU A 82 18.45 -19.13 12.87
CA LEU A 82 17.36 -20.09 12.85
C LEU A 82 17.57 -21.15 11.75
N ALA A 83 18.04 -20.73 10.57
CA ALA A 83 18.37 -21.63 9.46
C ALA A 83 19.54 -22.56 9.81
N GLU A 84 20.63 -22.02 10.37
CA GLU A 84 21.80 -22.80 10.82
C GLU A 84 21.43 -23.82 11.93
N ALA A 85 20.50 -23.47 12.79
CA ALA A 85 19.99 -24.37 13.82
C ALA A 85 19.04 -25.45 13.28
N GLY A 86 18.69 -25.43 11.99
CA GLY A 86 17.72 -26.35 11.40
C GLY A 86 16.26 -26.08 11.85
N TYR A 87 15.98 -24.89 12.37
CA TYR A 87 14.66 -24.52 12.85
C TYR A 87 13.59 -24.60 11.76
N TYR A 88 13.94 -24.27 10.53
CA TYR A 88 13.02 -24.32 9.39
C TYR A 88 12.84 -25.70 8.78
N ASP A 89 13.59 -26.73 9.21
CA ASP A 89 13.46 -28.08 8.67
C ASP A 89 12.07 -28.66 8.99
N GLY A 90 11.30 -28.98 7.96
CA GLY A 90 9.93 -29.46 8.07
C GLY A 90 8.86 -28.36 8.18
N VAL A 91 9.25 -27.10 8.33
CA VAL A 91 8.34 -25.96 8.37
C VAL A 91 7.76 -25.68 6.98
N GLY A 92 6.47 -25.40 6.90
CA GLY A 92 5.74 -25.18 5.66
C GLY A 92 5.50 -23.71 5.33
N PHE A 93 5.19 -23.48 4.06
CA PHE A 93 4.59 -22.20 3.63
C PHE A 93 3.08 -22.29 3.88
N HIS A 94 2.65 -21.78 5.01
CA HIS A 94 1.28 -21.99 5.53
C HIS A 94 0.26 -21.01 4.94
N ARG A 95 0.69 -19.92 4.31
CA ARG A 95 -0.19 -18.90 3.72
C ARG A 95 0.30 -18.49 2.35
N ALA A 96 -0.61 -18.45 1.37
CA ALA A 96 -0.37 -17.91 0.04
C ALA A 96 -1.55 -17.02 -0.38
N VAL A 97 -1.28 -15.79 -0.73
CA VAL A 97 -2.23 -14.87 -1.31
C VAL A 97 -1.70 -14.50 -2.68
N GLU A 98 -2.44 -14.89 -3.75
CA GLU A 98 -2.08 -14.61 -5.14
C GLU A 98 -1.87 -13.10 -5.35
N ASP A 99 -0.86 -12.74 -6.12
CA ASP A 99 -0.45 -11.37 -6.42
C ASP A 99 -0.08 -10.52 -5.18
N PHE A 100 0.15 -11.17 -4.04
CA PHE A 100 0.51 -10.48 -2.81
C PHE A 100 1.72 -11.12 -2.14
N VAL A 101 1.55 -12.16 -1.29
CA VAL A 101 2.65 -12.76 -0.53
C VAL A 101 2.55 -14.28 -0.41
N LEU A 102 3.72 -14.95 -0.32
CA LEU A 102 3.89 -16.31 0.18
C LEU A 102 4.55 -16.27 1.55
N GLN A 103 3.86 -16.74 2.60
CA GLN A 103 4.33 -16.67 3.97
C GLN A 103 4.65 -18.05 4.55
N GLY A 104 5.78 -18.15 5.25
CA GLY A 104 6.25 -19.33 5.94
C GLY A 104 6.90 -19.01 7.29
N GLY A 105 7.63 -19.99 7.84
CA GLY A 105 8.41 -19.78 9.07
C GLY A 105 7.68 -20.04 10.38
N ASP A 106 6.41 -20.49 10.32
CA ASP A 106 5.63 -20.94 11.47
C ASP A 106 5.75 -22.48 11.63
N PRO A 107 6.38 -23.00 12.69
CA PRO A 107 6.49 -24.44 12.91
C PRO A 107 5.15 -25.14 13.17
N GLU A 108 4.14 -24.39 13.63
CA GLU A 108 2.79 -24.92 13.89
C GLU A 108 1.89 -24.84 12.64
N GLY A 109 2.24 -23.99 11.67
CA GLY A 109 1.48 -23.80 10.43
C GLY A 109 0.13 -23.11 10.61
N THR A 110 -0.09 -22.47 11.74
CA THR A 110 -1.35 -21.82 12.13
C THR A 110 -1.36 -20.31 11.88
N GLY A 111 -0.19 -19.72 11.63
CA GLY A 111 0.04 -18.27 11.57
C GLY A 111 0.41 -17.66 12.93
N GLY A 112 0.19 -18.39 14.04
CA GLY A 112 0.46 -17.92 15.39
C GLY A 112 1.73 -18.46 16.05
N GLY A 113 2.42 -19.42 15.42
CA GLY A 113 3.63 -20.04 15.96
C GLY A 113 4.89 -19.21 15.74
N GLY A 114 5.95 -19.56 16.50
CA GLY A 114 7.22 -18.86 16.42
C GLY A 114 8.32 -19.51 17.26
N PRO A 115 9.51 -18.89 17.35
CA PRO A 115 10.70 -19.48 17.98
C PRO A 115 10.67 -19.41 19.51
N GLY A 116 9.62 -18.87 20.10
CA GLY A 116 9.48 -18.68 21.55
C GLY A 116 10.11 -17.38 22.07
N TYR A 117 10.54 -16.51 21.17
CA TYR A 117 11.03 -15.15 21.45
C TYR A 117 10.66 -14.23 20.30
N THR A 118 10.81 -12.93 20.48
CA THR A 118 10.68 -11.91 19.46
C THR A 118 11.97 -11.08 19.36
N ILE A 119 12.13 -10.40 18.23
CA ILE A 119 13.23 -9.47 17.97
C ILE A 119 12.72 -8.04 17.86
N GLU A 120 13.60 -7.07 18.03
CA GLU A 120 13.28 -5.65 17.87
C GLU A 120 13.00 -5.32 16.41
N ASP A 121 12.08 -4.37 16.18
CA ASP A 121 11.84 -3.81 14.88
C ASP A 121 13.03 -2.95 14.44
N GLU A 122 13.40 -3.04 13.16
CA GLU A 122 14.43 -2.21 12.54
C GLU A 122 13.75 -1.25 11.55
N GLU A 123 14.48 -0.22 11.14
CA GLU A 123 14.05 0.67 10.08
C GLU A 123 13.86 -0.11 8.78
N VAL A 124 12.77 0.16 8.06
CA VAL A 124 12.52 -0.48 6.78
C VAL A 124 13.31 0.23 5.69
N VAL A 125 14.34 -0.44 5.17
CA VAL A 125 15.19 0.03 4.06
C VAL A 125 14.79 -0.69 2.79
N GLY A 126 14.58 0.03 1.68
CA GLY A 126 14.16 -0.53 0.38
C GLY A 126 12.65 -0.48 0.14
N GLN A 127 12.19 -1.06 -0.98
CA GLN A 127 10.79 -1.16 -1.43
C GLN A 127 10.32 -2.60 -1.41
N TYR A 128 9.01 -2.81 -1.25
CA TYR A 128 8.42 -4.16 -1.22
C TYR A 128 8.13 -4.72 -2.62
N GLY A 129 9.08 -4.64 -3.53
CA GLY A 129 8.95 -5.20 -4.87
C GLY A 129 8.99 -6.73 -4.90
N ARG A 130 8.64 -7.31 -6.05
CA ARG A 130 8.65 -8.76 -6.26
C ARG A 130 9.98 -9.41 -5.87
N GLY A 131 9.91 -10.50 -5.12
CA GLY A 131 11.05 -11.27 -4.62
C GLY A 131 11.67 -10.73 -3.33
N ILE A 132 11.25 -9.61 -2.83
CA ILE A 132 11.65 -9.10 -1.50
C ILE A 132 11.15 -10.05 -0.42
N VAL A 133 11.99 -10.22 0.62
CA VAL A 133 11.68 -11.05 1.79
C VAL A 133 11.67 -10.16 3.03
N ALA A 134 10.54 -10.19 3.74
CA ALA A 134 10.35 -9.38 4.94
C ALA A 134 9.86 -10.21 6.13
N MET A 135 10.11 -9.70 7.35
CA MET A 135 9.64 -10.33 8.57
C MET A 135 8.14 -10.12 8.75
N ALA A 136 7.41 -11.21 8.97
CA ALA A 136 6.01 -11.12 9.40
C ALA A 136 5.94 -10.71 10.89
N ARG A 137 4.89 -9.94 11.23
CA ARG A 137 4.64 -9.45 12.59
C ARG A 137 3.15 -9.26 12.85
N THR A 138 2.78 -9.14 14.11
CA THR A 138 1.47 -8.68 14.54
C THR A 138 1.40 -7.14 14.55
N SER A 139 0.27 -6.56 14.95
CA SER A 139 0.14 -5.11 15.17
C SER A 139 1.06 -4.58 16.30
N GLU A 140 1.47 -5.45 17.24
CA GLU A 140 2.33 -5.04 18.35
C GLU A 140 3.77 -4.77 17.86
N PRO A 141 4.41 -3.69 18.31
CA PRO A 141 5.84 -3.45 18.03
C PRO A 141 6.71 -4.59 18.58
N ASN A 142 7.86 -4.84 17.92
CA ASN A 142 8.84 -5.85 18.34
C ASN A 142 8.24 -7.26 18.47
N SER A 143 7.30 -7.61 17.57
CA SER A 143 6.61 -8.91 17.56
C SER A 143 7.12 -9.87 16.48
N GLN A 144 8.14 -9.50 15.74
CA GLN A 144 8.82 -10.34 14.75
C GLN A 144 9.48 -11.55 15.45
N GLY A 145 9.42 -12.72 14.82
CA GLY A 145 10.00 -13.96 15.37
C GLY A 145 10.72 -14.76 14.28
N SER A 146 10.08 -15.86 13.82
CA SER A 146 10.61 -16.72 12.75
C SER A 146 9.82 -16.63 11.45
N GLN A 147 8.64 -16.04 11.47
CA GLN A 147 7.78 -15.97 10.29
C GLN A 147 8.28 -14.89 9.33
N PHE A 148 8.25 -15.22 8.05
CA PHE A 148 8.66 -14.34 6.96
C PHE A 148 7.72 -14.50 5.77
N PHE A 149 7.72 -13.53 4.87
CA PHE A 149 7.01 -13.64 3.61
C PHE A 149 7.87 -13.19 2.44
N VAL A 150 7.56 -13.74 1.26
CA VAL A 150 8.11 -13.34 -0.03
C VAL A 150 7.04 -12.56 -0.77
N VAL A 151 7.38 -11.39 -1.27
CA VAL A 151 6.50 -10.58 -2.11
C VAL A 151 6.40 -11.20 -3.49
N LEU A 152 5.17 -11.40 -3.98
CA LEU A 152 4.90 -12.13 -5.22
C LEU A 152 4.78 -11.23 -6.44
N ASP A 153 4.32 -10.02 -6.26
CA ASP A 153 4.07 -9.07 -7.34
C ASP A 153 4.33 -7.63 -6.89
N ASP A 154 4.68 -6.76 -7.82
CA ASP A 154 4.90 -5.35 -7.54
C ASP A 154 3.58 -4.63 -7.19
N GLU A 155 2.42 -5.16 -7.62
CA GLU A 155 1.10 -4.69 -7.17
C GLU A 155 0.89 -4.80 -5.64
N ALA A 156 1.63 -5.69 -4.96
CA ALA A 156 1.62 -5.79 -3.50
C ALA A 156 2.31 -4.61 -2.81
N GLU A 157 3.19 -3.90 -3.52
CA GLU A 157 4.00 -2.80 -2.98
C GLU A 157 3.14 -1.73 -2.34
N ALA A 158 2.14 -1.20 -3.05
CA ALA A 158 1.29 -0.14 -2.54
C ALA A 158 0.57 -0.52 -1.23
N ALA A 159 0.15 -1.78 -1.09
CA ALA A 159 -0.51 -2.26 0.12
C ALA A 159 0.47 -2.43 1.29
N LEU A 160 1.70 -2.85 1.03
CA LEU A 160 2.74 -3.03 2.03
C LEU A 160 3.36 -1.70 2.44
N GLU A 161 3.58 -0.79 1.49
CA GLU A 161 4.09 0.56 1.75
C GLU A 161 3.11 1.40 2.59
N ALA A 162 1.80 1.20 2.46
CA ALA A 162 0.82 1.90 3.29
C ALA A 162 1.03 1.68 4.80
N TYR A 163 1.64 0.58 5.17
CA TYR A 163 1.96 0.27 6.58
C TYR A 163 3.45 0.42 6.90
N ARG A 164 4.34 0.14 5.95
CA ARG A 164 5.81 0.24 6.02
C ARG A 164 6.42 -0.15 7.37
N THR A 165 6.04 -1.31 7.89
CA THR A 165 6.48 -1.80 9.21
C THR A 165 7.08 -3.20 9.19
N TYR A 166 7.07 -3.84 8.03
CA TYR A 166 7.64 -5.17 7.84
C TYR A 166 9.10 -5.03 7.45
N VAL A 167 10.03 -5.36 8.35
CA VAL A 167 11.47 -5.23 8.12
C VAL A 167 11.89 -6.05 6.91
N ILE A 168 12.39 -5.39 5.88
CA ILE A 168 12.97 -6.01 4.69
C ILE A 168 14.37 -6.52 5.07
N PHE A 169 14.57 -7.84 5.07
CA PHE A 169 15.85 -8.43 5.48
C PHE A 169 16.54 -9.26 4.40
N GLY A 170 15.94 -9.42 3.24
CA GLY A 170 16.52 -10.19 2.16
C GLY A 170 15.73 -10.14 0.86
N ARG A 171 16.25 -10.86 -0.12
CA ARG A 171 15.68 -11.00 -1.46
C ARG A 171 15.90 -12.42 -1.97
N VAL A 172 14.92 -12.97 -2.68
CA VAL A 172 15.10 -14.20 -3.45
C VAL A 172 16.02 -13.91 -4.64
N VAL A 173 17.19 -14.53 -4.63
CA VAL A 173 18.19 -14.39 -5.70
C VAL A 173 18.18 -15.57 -6.68
N GLU A 174 17.59 -16.71 -6.27
CA GLU A 174 17.38 -17.92 -7.08
C GLU A 174 16.09 -18.59 -6.63
N GLY A 175 15.27 -19.10 -7.57
CA GLY A 175 14.08 -19.91 -7.26
C GLY A 175 12.77 -19.13 -7.14
N MET A 176 12.63 -17.93 -7.75
CA MET A 176 11.33 -17.26 -7.84
C MET A 176 10.30 -18.07 -8.64
N ASP A 177 10.71 -18.88 -9.61
CA ASP A 177 9.87 -19.84 -10.31
C ASP A 177 9.37 -20.97 -9.39
N VAL A 178 10.16 -21.37 -8.39
CA VAL A 178 9.74 -22.32 -7.35
C VAL A 178 8.71 -21.66 -6.42
N VAL A 179 8.91 -20.38 -6.04
CA VAL A 179 7.93 -19.59 -5.27
C VAL A 179 6.60 -19.53 -6.02
N ASP A 180 6.61 -19.19 -7.31
CA ASP A 180 5.41 -19.14 -8.15
C ASP A 180 4.74 -20.53 -8.26
N ALA A 181 5.52 -21.60 -8.40
CA ALA A 181 5.00 -22.97 -8.45
C ALA A 181 4.30 -23.36 -7.15
N ILE A 182 4.84 -22.96 -5.99
CA ILE A 182 4.21 -23.17 -4.68
C ILE A 182 2.86 -22.47 -4.60
N VAL A 183 2.77 -21.24 -5.08
CA VAL A 183 1.51 -20.48 -5.10
C VAL A 183 0.50 -21.09 -6.07
N ALA A 184 0.93 -21.39 -7.32
CA ALA A 184 0.05 -21.91 -8.37
C ALA A 184 -0.49 -23.32 -8.07
N ALA A 185 0.22 -24.12 -7.29
CA ALA A 185 -0.19 -25.48 -6.92
C ALA A 185 -1.33 -25.50 -5.86
N ARG A 186 -1.75 -24.35 -5.37
CA ARG A 186 -2.68 -24.24 -4.23
C ARG A 186 -3.98 -23.57 -4.61
N GLU A 187 -5.07 -23.98 -3.95
CA GLU A 187 -6.30 -23.20 -3.96
C GLU A 187 -6.04 -21.88 -3.22
N PRO A 188 -6.56 -20.74 -3.72
CA PRO A 188 -6.41 -19.46 -3.03
C PRO A 188 -7.01 -19.55 -1.62
N SER A 189 -6.16 -19.65 -0.64
CA SER A 189 -6.54 -19.81 0.77
C SER A 189 -5.55 -19.04 1.64
N ASN A 190 -6.06 -18.35 2.65
CA ASN A 190 -5.21 -17.71 3.66
C ASN A 190 -4.41 -18.73 4.48
N LEU A 191 -4.90 -19.97 4.62
CA LEU A 191 -4.21 -21.08 5.29
C LEU A 191 -4.17 -22.29 4.34
N ILE A 192 -2.99 -22.89 4.20
CA ILE A 192 -2.74 -24.06 3.36
C ILE A 192 -2.73 -25.32 4.26
N GLU A 193 -3.70 -26.22 4.08
CA GLU A 193 -3.82 -27.45 4.89
C GLU A 193 -2.65 -28.43 4.68
N ASP A 194 -2.11 -28.51 3.47
CA ASP A 194 -0.94 -29.34 3.15
C ASP A 194 0.16 -28.50 2.48
N PRO A 195 0.95 -27.76 3.27
CA PRO A 195 1.93 -26.82 2.74
C PRO A 195 3.15 -27.53 2.14
N VAL A 196 3.72 -26.90 1.11
CA VAL A 196 5.08 -27.24 0.66
C VAL A 196 6.03 -26.96 1.83
N ARG A 197 6.92 -27.93 2.11
CA ARG A 197 7.81 -27.85 3.27
C ARG A 197 9.25 -27.58 2.87
N ILE A 198 9.93 -26.82 3.72
CA ILE A 198 11.36 -26.68 3.72
C ILE A 198 11.95 -28.00 4.24
N ARG A 199 12.73 -28.71 3.44
CA ARG A 199 13.34 -29.99 3.81
C ARG A 199 14.62 -29.79 4.61
N SER A 200 15.39 -28.81 4.22
CA SER A 200 16.64 -28.42 4.88
C SER A 200 17.05 -27.00 4.51
N THR A 201 17.88 -26.42 5.35
CA THR A 201 18.50 -25.12 5.10
C THR A 201 20.02 -25.23 5.05
N SER A 202 20.66 -24.34 4.30
CA SER A 202 22.12 -24.18 4.29
C SER A 202 22.51 -22.75 4.01
N ILE A 203 23.66 -22.34 4.59
CA ILE A 203 24.20 -21.01 4.36
C ILE A 203 25.21 -21.09 3.22
N GLU A 204 25.17 -20.11 2.35
CA GLU A 204 26.10 -19.98 1.24
C GLU A 204 26.48 -18.53 0.98
N GLN A 205 27.46 -18.31 0.11
CA GLN A 205 27.83 -16.98 -0.37
C GLN A 205 27.35 -16.82 -1.80
N VAL A 206 26.65 -15.73 -2.05
CA VAL A 206 26.16 -15.37 -3.38
C VAL A 206 26.63 -13.97 -3.75
N GLU A 207 26.76 -13.69 -5.02
CA GLU A 207 26.81 -12.33 -5.50
C GLU A 207 25.39 -11.78 -5.47
N LEU A 208 25.10 -10.86 -4.56
CA LEU A 208 23.79 -10.19 -4.57
C LEU A 208 23.69 -9.44 -5.90
N PRO A 209 22.67 -9.73 -6.73
CA PRO A 209 22.48 -8.97 -7.94
C PRO A 209 22.35 -7.50 -7.54
N PRO A 210 22.96 -6.56 -8.29
CA PRO A 210 22.66 -5.15 -8.08
C PRO A 210 21.13 -5.02 -8.14
N GLU A 211 20.56 -4.30 -7.18
CA GLU A 211 19.15 -3.99 -7.28
C GLU A 211 18.86 -3.41 -8.67
N PRO A 212 17.72 -3.76 -9.26
CA PRO A 212 17.30 -3.03 -10.43
C PRO A 212 17.34 -1.55 -10.03
N THR A 213 18.17 -0.78 -10.73
CA THR A 213 18.14 0.68 -10.56
C THR A 213 16.67 1.04 -10.72
N PRO A 214 16.02 1.67 -9.72
CA PRO A 214 14.62 2.03 -9.86
C PRO A 214 14.48 2.74 -11.19
N GLU A 215 13.62 2.26 -12.06
CA GLU A 215 13.31 2.98 -13.27
C GLU A 215 12.87 4.39 -12.84
N PRO A 216 13.32 5.43 -13.52
CA PRO A 216 12.82 6.76 -13.19
C PRO A 216 11.28 6.68 -13.27
N PRO A 217 10.56 7.31 -12.33
CA PRO A 217 9.12 7.25 -12.32
C PRO A 217 8.57 7.59 -13.72
N SER A 218 7.58 6.87 -14.15
CA SER A 218 6.87 7.17 -15.38
C SER A 218 6.32 8.61 -15.32
N PRO A 219 6.01 9.26 -16.44
CA PRO A 219 5.39 10.58 -16.39
C PRO A 219 4.09 10.63 -15.56
N ALA A 220 3.34 9.53 -15.50
CA ALA A 220 2.13 9.43 -14.70
C ALA A 220 2.44 9.30 -13.20
N GLU A 221 3.40 8.47 -12.81
CA GLU A 221 3.89 8.37 -11.43
C GLU A 221 4.48 9.71 -10.97
N GLN A 222 5.27 10.39 -11.81
CA GLN A 222 5.78 11.72 -11.49
C GLN A 222 4.64 12.73 -11.26
N ALA A 223 3.57 12.68 -12.06
CA ALA A 223 2.40 13.56 -11.87
C ALA A 223 1.68 13.24 -10.54
N ALA A 224 1.62 11.96 -10.14
CA ALA A 224 1.06 11.53 -8.85
C ALA A 224 1.94 12.03 -7.68
N ASP A 225 3.26 11.90 -7.78
CA ASP A 225 4.21 12.40 -6.79
C ASP A 225 4.16 13.93 -6.66
N ASP A 226 4.10 14.65 -7.79
CA ASP A 226 3.99 16.10 -7.81
C ASP A 226 2.68 16.56 -7.14
N LEU A 227 1.58 15.84 -7.34
CA LEU A 227 0.31 16.09 -6.68
C LEU A 227 0.39 15.76 -5.18
N ALA A 228 1.01 14.65 -4.81
CA ALA A 228 1.22 14.27 -3.41
C ALA A 228 2.04 15.32 -2.66
N ALA A 229 3.04 15.93 -3.28
CA ALA A 229 3.85 16.99 -2.69
C ALA A 229 3.06 18.27 -2.35
N LEU A 230 1.87 18.46 -2.93
CA LEU A 230 0.96 19.55 -2.60
C LEU A 230 0.04 19.23 -1.39
N MET A 231 -0.04 17.95 -1.01
CA MET A 231 -0.91 17.52 0.08
C MET A 231 -0.32 17.93 1.43
N PRO A 232 -1.16 18.37 2.40
CA PRO A 232 -0.67 18.73 3.71
C PRO A 232 -0.27 17.49 4.53
N GLU A 233 0.84 17.58 5.25
CA GLU A 233 1.29 16.57 6.22
C GLU A 233 0.48 16.59 7.52
N SER A 234 -0.17 17.73 7.82
CA SER A 234 -1.03 17.87 9.00
C SER A 234 -2.17 18.84 8.74
N ALA A 235 -3.35 18.60 9.31
CA ALA A 235 -4.49 19.50 9.26
C ALA A 235 -5.47 19.23 10.42
N GLY A 236 -6.15 20.27 10.90
CA GLY A 236 -7.16 20.13 11.97
C GLY A 236 -6.63 19.55 13.28
N GLY A 237 -5.31 19.56 13.49
CA GLY A 237 -4.65 18.96 14.65
C GLY A 237 -4.22 17.51 14.47
N TYR A 238 -4.42 16.93 13.29
CA TYR A 238 -4.03 15.57 12.94
C TYR A 238 -2.77 15.57 12.09
N GLU A 239 -1.87 14.58 12.30
CA GLU A 239 -0.85 14.16 11.35
C GLU A 239 -1.53 13.28 10.31
N LEU A 240 -1.31 13.54 9.02
CA LEU A 240 -2.04 12.91 7.93
C LEU A 240 -1.18 11.88 7.20
N ALA A 241 -1.71 10.68 7.00
CA ALA A 241 -1.15 9.71 6.10
C ALA A 241 -1.46 10.09 4.65
N GLN A 242 -0.45 10.07 3.78
CA GLN A 242 -0.56 10.46 2.37
C GLN A 242 -0.46 9.24 1.45
N ILE A 243 -1.26 9.24 0.39
CA ILE A 243 -1.24 8.24 -0.68
C ILE A 243 -1.50 8.97 -1.99
N ALA A 244 -0.81 8.60 -3.07
CA ALA A 244 -1.09 9.06 -4.42
C ALA A 244 -1.28 7.89 -5.38
N TYR A 245 -1.99 8.12 -6.47
CA TYR A 245 -2.32 7.13 -7.49
C TYR A 245 -2.30 7.75 -8.88
N THR A 246 -1.97 6.95 -9.88
CA THR A 246 -2.15 7.26 -11.29
C THR A 246 -3.55 6.85 -11.77
N LEU A 247 -3.98 7.35 -12.93
CA LEU A 247 -5.22 6.89 -13.55
C LEU A 247 -5.15 5.40 -13.94
N GLU A 248 -3.97 4.89 -14.33
CA GLU A 248 -3.77 3.49 -14.69
C GLU A 248 -4.13 2.56 -13.52
N GLU A 249 -3.68 2.89 -12.31
CA GLU A 249 -3.91 2.08 -11.11
C GLU A 249 -5.38 2.03 -10.67
N VAL A 250 -6.11 3.12 -10.83
CA VAL A 250 -7.49 3.23 -10.30
C VAL A 250 -8.57 3.31 -11.39
N GLY A 251 -8.20 3.58 -12.63
CA GLY A 251 -9.14 3.90 -13.72
C GLY A 251 -10.13 2.78 -14.06
N SER A 252 -9.77 1.52 -13.81
CA SER A 252 -10.68 0.38 -14.04
C SER A 252 -11.93 0.39 -13.16
N GLN A 253 -11.92 1.19 -12.09
CA GLN A 253 -13.02 1.31 -11.12
C GLN A 253 -13.98 2.44 -11.46
N PHE A 254 -13.61 3.32 -12.37
CA PHE A 254 -14.34 4.52 -12.72
C PHE A 254 -15.35 4.32 -13.85
N ASP A 255 -16.35 5.19 -13.89
CA ASP A 255 -17.34 5.21 -14.95
C ASP A 255 -16.70 5.62 -16.27
N ARG A 256 -16.86 4.76 -17.29
CA ARG A 256 -16.26 4.96 -18.61
C ARG A 256 -16.79 6.18 -19.36
N GLU A 257 -18.02 6.61 -19.08
CA GLU A 257 -18.62 7.79 -19.74
C GLU A 257 -17.94 9.05 -19.19
N ILE A 258 -17.66 9.09 -17.86
CA ILE A 258 -16.95 10.20 -17.24
C ILE A 258 -15.48 10.24 -17.71
N ILE A 259 -14.81 9.09 -17.81
CA ILE A 259 -13.45 9.02 -18.36
C ILE A 259 -13.41 9.51 -19.81
N ALA A 260 -14.39 9.17 -20.64
CA ALA A 260 -14.46 9.66 -22.03
C ALA A 260 -14.72 11.18 -22.10
N GLU A 261 -15.47 11.73 -21.17
CA GLU A 261 -15.65 13.19 -21.04
C GLU A 261 -14.34 13.89 -20.64
N LEU A 262 -13.64 13.37 -19.64
CA LEU A 262 -12.32 13.87 -19.22
C LEU A 262 -11.29 13.78 -20.36
N GLN A 263 -11.29 12.69 -21.14
CA GLN A 263 -10.43 12.56 -22.32
C GLN A 263 -10.71 13.67 -23.35
N THR A 264 -11.98 14.00 -23.56
CA THR A 264 -12.33 15.08 -24.51
C THR A 264 -11.81 16.42 -24.02
N ILE A 265 -11.92 16.72 -22.73
CA ILE A 265 -11.41 17.97 -22.15
C ILE A 265 -9.89 18.02 -22.22
N ALA A 266 -9.20 16.91 -21.89
CA ALA A 266 -7.75 16.83 -21.99
C ALA A 266 -7.26 17.04 -23.44
N ASP A 267 -7.89 16.39 -24.43
CA ASP A 267 -7.57 16.55 -25.84
C ASP A 267 -7.74 18.01 -26.32
N GLU A 268 -8.82 18.69 -25.89
CA GLU A 268 -9.08 20.10 -26.20
C GLU A 268 -8.04 21.04 -25.56
N ALA A 269 -7.54 20.69 -24.38
CA ALA A 269 -6.46 21.42 -23.71
C ALA A 269 -5.06 21.08 -24.25
N GLY A 270 -4.94 20.02 -25.06
CA GLY A 270 -3.65 19.50 -25.53
C GLY A 270 -2.86 18.79 -24.44
N ALA A 271 -3.54 18.26 -23.44
CA ALA A 271 -3.00 17.51 -22.32
C ALA A 271 -3.18 16.00 -22.54
N ASP A 272 -2.48 15.22 -21.75
CA ASP A 272 -2.55 13.74 -21.74
C ASP A 272 -3.34 13.28 -20.53
N LEU A 273 -4.46 12.61 -20.75
CA LEU A 273 -5.29 12.09 -19.66
C LEU A 273 -4.59 10.97 -18.87
N ASP A 274 -3.69 10.21 -19.50
CA ASP A 274 -2.93 9.16 -18.82
C ASP A 274 -2.04 9.72 -17.69
N LEU A 275 -1.78 11.04 -17.69
CA LEU A 275 -1.09 11.74 -16.61
C LEU A 275 -2.03 12.19 -15.49
N MET A 276 -3.32 11.86 -15.54
CA MET A 276 -4.25 12.16 -14.45
C MET A 276 -3.81 11.49 -13.17
N ALA A 277 -3.68 12.30 -12.13
CA ALA A 277 -3.20 11.89 -10.83
C ALA A 277 -4.27 12.12 -9.74
N PHE A 278 -4.21 11.31 -8.71
CA PHE A 278 -5.04 11.40 -7.52
C PHE A 278 -4.16 11.36 -6.29
N ALA A 279 -4.45 12.18 -5.28
CA ALA A 279 -3.77 12.15 -4.02
C ALA A 279 -4.76 12.26 -2.86
N ARG A 280 -4.41 11.71 -1.71
CA ARG A 280 -5.20 11.80 -0.49
C ARG A 280 -4.30 11.94 0.72
N SER A 281 -4.66 12.84 1.63
CA SER A 281 -4.14 12.94 2.98
C SER A 281 -5.27 12.73 3.97
N SER A 282 -5.15 11.81 4.91
CA SER A 282 -6.24 11.54 5.85
C SER A 282 -5.76 11.02 7.19
N ALA A 283 -6.52 11.33 8.24
CA ALA A 283 -6.40 10.74 9.57
C ALA A 283 -7.78 10.57 10.19
N GLN A 284 -7.91 9.62 11.09
CA GLN A 284 -9.12 9.36 11.86
C GLN A 284 -8.76 8.76 13.21
N ASP A 285 -9.43 9.20 14.26
CA ASP A 285 -9.35 8.62 15.59
C ASP A 285 -10.72 8.62 16.29
N ALA A 286 -10.75 8.43 17.62
CA ALA A 286 -11.99 8.44 18.40
C ALA A 286 -12.64 9.83 18.53
N ASP A 287 -11.89 10.89 18.29
CA ASP A 287 -12.31 12.28 18.47
C ASP A 287 -12.78 12.93 17.16
N GLY A 288 -12.44 12.33 16.00
CA GLY A 288 -12.88 12.82 14.71
C GLY A 288 -12.04 12.35 13.51
N PHE A 289 -12.22 13.02 12.38
CA PHE A 289 -11.48 12.71 11.16
C PHE A 289 -11.20 13.94 10.30
N VAL A 290 -10.14 13.85 9.50
CA VAL A 290 -9.83 14.78 8.40
C VAL A 290 -9.49 13.95 7.17
N SER A 291 -10.08 14.28 6.02
CA SER A 291 -9.75 13.70 4.74
C SER A 291 -9.66 14.81 3.69
N ILE A 292 -8.51 14.94 3.09
CA ILE A 292 -8.23 15.87 2.00
C ILE A 292 -7.87 15.02 0.78
N ALA A 293 -8.62 15.16 -0.30
CA ALA A 293 -8.31 14.49 -1.55
C ALA A 293 -8.10 15.52 -2.66
N ALA A 294 -7.32 15.16 -3.65
CA ALA A 294 -7.03 15.99 -4.79
C ALA A 294 -7.00 15.15 -6.07
N ALA A 295 -7.37 15.76 -7.19
CA ALA A 295 -7.18 15.19 -8.51
C ALA A 295 -6.68 16.28 -9.46
N SER A 296 -5.78 15.92 -10.37
CA SER A 296 -5.25 16.83 -11.38
C SER A 296 -5.03 16.13 -12.71
N ILE A 297 -5.12 16.90 -13.79
CA ILE A 297 -4.63 16.52 -15.11
C ILE A 297 -3.62 17.61 -15.50
N PRO A 298 -2.31 17.32 -15.53
CA PRO A 298 -1.30 18.31 -15.85
C PRO A 298 -1.60 19.05 -17.16
N GLY A 299 -1.59 20.37 -17.11
CA GLY A 299 -1.91 21.24 -18.26
C GLY A 299 -3.41 21.53 -18.45
N VAL A 300 -4.29 21.04 -17.57
CA VAL A 300 -5.73 21.31 -17.63
C VAL A 300 -6.17 22.15 -16.44
N ASP A 301 -6.85 23.27 -16.72
CA ASP A 301 -7.43 24.11 -15.67
C ASP A 301 -8.51 23.32 -14.89
N ALA A 302 -8.40 23.30 -13.57
CA ALA A 302 -9.30 22.56 -12.70
C ALA A 302 -10.78 22.98 -12.82
N GLU A 303 -11.06 24.23 -13.22
CA GLU A 303 -12.44 24.70 -13.44
C GLU A 303 -13.13 23.90 -14.57
N LEU A 304 -12.37 23.46 -15.58
CA LEU A 304 -12.91 22.70 -16.72
C LEU A 304 -13.29 21.26 -16.37
N VAL A 305 -12.60 20.69 -15.38
CA VAL A 305 -12.75 19.30 -14.98
C VAL A 305 -13.44 19.13 -13.62
N LEU A 306 -13.84 20.22 -12.98
CA LEU A 306 -14.45 20.20 -11.65
C LEU A 306 -15.65 19.28 -11.57
N ASP A 307 -16.63 19.42 -12.51
CA ASP A 307 -17.84 18.62 -12.52
C ASP A 307 -17.57 17.13 -12.82
N PRO A 308 -16.89 16.75 -13.92
CA PRO A 308 -16.61 15.33 -14.16
C PRO A 308 -15.73 14.69 -13.08
N VAL A 309 -14.74 15.39 -12.52
CA VAL A 309 -13.91 14.86 -11.44
C VAL A 309 -14.72 14.70 -10.15
N ALA A 310 -15.61 15.65 -9.83
CA ALA A 310 -16.49 15.51 -8.68
C ALA A 310 -17.44 14.31 -8.84
N ARG A 311 -18.04 14.11 -10.02
CA ARG A 311 -18.87 12.93 -10.32
C ARG A 311 -18.08 11.61 -10.26
N LEU A 312 -16.80 11.64 -10.61
CA LEU A 312 -15.92 10.47 -10.57
C LEU A 312 -15.63 10.02 -9.14
N LEU A 313 -15.39 10.96 -8.24
CA LEU A 313 -14.89 10.70 -6.88
C LEU A 313 -15.98 10.67 -5.81
N LEU A 314 -17.18 11.21 -6.08
CA LEU A 314 -18.25 11.29 -5.11
C LEU A 314 -19.21 10.10 -5.16
N PRO A 315 -19.62 9.54 -4.01
CA PRO A 315 -20.62 8.48 -3.97
C PRO A 315 -21.97 8.95 -4.53
N GLY A 316 -22.43 8.29 -5.58
CA GLY A 316 -23.74 8.58 -6.20
C GLY A 316 -23.71 9.65 -7.29
N GLY A 317 -22.60 10.34 -7.49
CA GLY A 317 -22.35 11.23 -8.64
C GLY A 317 -23.34 12.40 -8.85
N ASP A 318 -24.21 12.70 -7.89
CA ASP A 318 -25.26 13.71 -8.04
C ASP A 318 -24.89 15.01 -7.31
N LEU A 319 -24.64 16.04 -8.12
CA LEU A 319 -24.33 17.38 -7.63
C LEU A 319 -25.60 18.28 -7.46
N GLU A 320 -26.82 17.71 -7.57
CA GLU A 320 -28.07 18.50 -7.50
C GLU A 320 -28.35 19.12 -6.12
N ALA A 321 -27.73 18.60 -5.04
CA ALA A 321 -27.89 19.10 -3.68
C ALA A 321 -26.69 19.91 -3.20
N THR A 322 -26.21 20.85 -4.00
CA THR A 322 -25.04 21.65 -3.67
C THR A 322 -25.42 23.02 -3.08
N THR A 323 -24.58 23.50 -2.16
CA THR A 323 -24.64 24.88 -1.66
C THR A 323 -23.26 25.52 -1.79
N GLU A 324 -23.21 26.83 -1.99
CA GLU A 324 -21.93 27.54 -1.96
C GLU A 324 -21.55 27.87 -0.51
N ALA A 325 -20.30 27.63 -0.16
CA ALA A 325 -19.68 28.07 1.08
C ALA A 325 -18.44 28.93 0.78
N THR A 326 -18.22 29.96 1.57
CA THR A 326 -17.06 30.86 1.38
C THR A 326 -16.20 30.85 2.62
N PHE A 327 -14.91 30.58 2.46
CA PHE A 327 -13.89 30.55 3.49
C PHE A 327 -12.76 31.53 3.10
N GLY A 328 -12.66 32.64 3.82
CA GLY A 328 -11.75 33.73 3.43
C GLY A 328 -12.10 34.28 2.05
N ASP A 329 -11.21 34.17 1.10
CA ASP A 329 -11.39 34.58 -0.30
C ASP A 329 -11.73 33.41 -1.26
N ARG A 330 -11.87 32.20 -0.72
CA ARG A 330 -12.13 30.96 -1.48
C ARG A 330 -13.60 30.55 -1.40
N THR A 331 -14.21 30.35 -2.55
CA THR A 331 -15.57 29.78 -2.66
C THR A 331 -15.48 28.30 -2.97
N THR A 332 -16.22 27.48 -2.23
CA THR A 332 -16.31 26.04 -2.41
C THR A 332 -17.72 25.61 -2.72
N THR A 333 -17.87 24.51 -3.45
CA THR A 333 -19.13 23.80 -3.57
C THR A 333 -19.25 22.82 -2.40
N ALA A 334 -20.21 23.05 -1.52
CA ALA A 334 -20.50 22.18 -0.38
C ALA A 334 -21.58 21.16 -0.77
N ILE A 335 -21.26 19.88 -0.60
CA ILE A 335 -22.10 18.73 -0.95
C ILE A 335 -22.44 17.98 0.32
N ASP A 336 -23.72 17.86 0.65
CA ASP A 336 -24.20 17.12 1.83
C ASP A 336 -24.32 15.62 1.48
N LEU A 337 -23.49 14.79 2.10
CA LEU A 337 -23.49 13.34 1.96
C LEU A 337 -24.52 12.64 2.87
N GLY A 338 -25.25 13.39 3.67
CA GLY A 338 -26.12 12.86 4.73
C GLY A 338 -25.37 12.54 6.02
N GLY A 339 -26.13 12.34 7.11
CA GLY A 339 -25.52 12.05 8.41
C GLY A 339 -24.76 13.21 9.05
N GLY A 340 -24.81 14.40 8.47
CA GLY A 340 -24.08 15.58 8.93
C GLY A 340 -22.69 15.76 8.32
N GLN A 341 -22.36 14.95 7.34
CA GLN A 341 -21.08 15.06 6.62
C GLN A 341 -21.22 15.94 5.38
N VAL A 342 -20.30 16.89 5.24
CA VAL A 342 -20.23 17.80 4.11
C VAL A 342 -18.85 17.69 3.46
N ILE A 343 -18.84 17.59 2.14
CA ILE A 343 -17.62 17.70 1.35
C ILE A 343 -17.57 19.08 0.74
N HIS A 344 -16.43 19.76 0.89
CA HIS A 344 -16.13 21.00 0.22
C HIS A 344 -15.25 20.71 -1.01
N VAL A 345 -15.78 21.02 -2.20
CA VAL A 345 -15.08 20.83 -3.47
C VAL A 345 -14.77 22.19 -4.08
N PHE A 346 -13.53 22.37 -4.55
CA PHE A 346 -13.15 23.62 -5.20
C PHE A 346 -11.95 23.42 -6.14
N PRO A 347 -11.87 24.21 -7.22
CA PRO A 347 -10.71 24.22 -8.12
C PRO A 347 -9.65 25.18 -7.59
N SER A 348 -8.36 24.85 -7.83
CA SER A 348 -7.23 25.76 -7.65
C SER A 348 -6.12 25.42 -8.63
N GLY A 349 -5.85 26.28 -9.61
CA GLY A 349 -4.90 26.02 -10.69
C GLY A 349 -5.30 24.81 -11.52
N GLU A 350 -4.49 23.76 -11.50
CA GLU A 350 -4.76 22.49 -12.20
C GLU A 350 -5.35 21.42 -11.27
N VAL A 351 -5.63 21.75 -9.99
CA VAL A 351 -6.03 20.78 -8.97
C VAL A 351 -7.46 21.00 -8.52
N VAL A 352 -8.26 19.92 -8.54
CA VAL A 352 -9.58 19.87 -7.89
C VAL A 352 -9.39 19.29 -6.50
N TRP A 353 -9.77 20.07 -5.47
CA TRP A 353 -9.65 19.74 -4.06
C TRP A 353 -10.96 19.28 -3.48
N PHE A 354 -10.90 18.30 -2.58
CA PHE A 354 -12.01 17.75 -1.81
C PHE A 354 -11.62 17.75 -0.34
N VAL A 355 -12.37 18.43 0.50
CA VAL A 355 -12.13 18.47 1.95
C VAL A 355 -13.36 17.95 2.68
N THR A 356 -13.17 16.90 3.48
CA THR A 356 -14.21 16.31 4.33
C THR A 356 -13.66 16.18 5.73
N THR A 357 -14.39 16.70 6.69
CA THR A 357 -13.98 16.68 8.09
C THR A 357 -15.19 16.85 9.02
N ASP A 358 -15.09 16.36 10.22
CA ASP A 358 -16.01 16.61 11.33
C ASP A 358 -15.42 17.59 12.38
N VAL A 359 -14.17 18.07 12.16
CA VAL A 359 -13.60 19.12 13.01
C VAL A 359 -14.24 20.48 12.73
N GLU A 360 -14.39 21.30 13.78
CA GLU A 360 -15.05 22.61 13.69
C GLU A 360 -14.32 23.63 12.80
N ASP A 361 -13.01 23.44 12.55
CA ASP A 361 -12.15 24.42 11.84
C ASP A 361 -11.88 24.04 10.37
N VAL A 362 -12.94 23.72 9.63
CA VAL A 362 -12.85 23.47 8.19
C VAL A 362 -12.29 24.66 7.39
N GLU A 363 -12.55 25.89 7.87
CA GLU A 363 -12.05 27.12 7.23
C GLU A 363 -10.52 27.17 7.20
N SER A 364 -9.86 26.85 8.33
CA SER A 364 -8.40 26.78 8.40
C SER A 364 -7.83 25.77 7.41
N ILE A 365 -8.46 24.61 7.30
CA ILE A 365 -8.03 23.56 6.35
C ILE A 365 -8.18 24.06 4.92
N VAL A 366 -9.37 24.51 4.52
CA VAL A 366 -9.64 24.96 3.15
C VAL A 366 -8.75 26.12 2.73
N THR A 367 -8.50 27.08 3.62
CA THR A 367 -7.68 28.26 3.33
C THR A 367 -6.17 27.97 3.33
N SER A 368 -5.72 26.89 3.95
CA SER A 368 -4.32 26.47 3.96
C SER A 368 -3.87 25.76 2.69
N LEU A 369 -4.80 25.19 1.93
CA LEU A 369 -4.48 24.48 0.69
C LEU A 369 -4.05 25.45 -0.42
N PRO A 370 -3.20 25.01 -1.37
CA PRO A 370 -2.68 25.83 -2.48
C PRO A 370 -3.76 26.43 -3.36
#